data_461037463a8675c9b9a09e356ce64dee
#
_entry.id   461037463a8675c9b9a09e356ce64dee
#
_cell.length_a   1.000
_cell.length_b   1.000
_cell.length_c   1.000
_cell.angle_alpha   90.00
_cell.angle_beta   90.00
_cell.angle_gamma   90.00
#
_symmetry.space_group_name_H-M   'P 1'
#
loop_
_entity.id
_entity.type
_entity.pdbx_description
1 polymer ?
#
loop_
_entity_poly.entity_id
_entity_poly.type
_entity_poly.pdbx_seq_one_letter_code
_entity_poly.pdbx_strand_id
1 'polypeptide(L)'
;MEQLDREVALTKFRNTTSNILVTTDLASRGLDIADIRNIVHYHLPHVEAEFTHRNGRTARMNATGNVYVIWSEDERLPAYITNNAVIFDLPEKLSIPEKPKWSTLFFDAGKKDKINKMDIVGFLSHVCHLKKDEIGLIEVKDFTAFAAVRKSKIGNVVELAKDEKIKNKKVKIAVAK
;
A
#
# COMPACT_ATOMS: atom_id res chain seq x y z
N MET A 1 -5.70 -4.25 15.86
CA MET A 1 -5.30 -4.72 14.53
C MET A 1 -4.08 -5.60 14.68
N GLU A 2 -4.16 -6.83 14.24
CA GLU A 2 -3.08 -7.80 14.31
C GLU A 2 -1.91 -7.42 13.41
N GLN A 3 -0.72 -8.01 13.64
CA GLN A 3 0.47 -7.69 12.86
C GLN A 3 0.29 -8.03 11.38
N LEU A 4 -0.38 -9.15 11.09
CA LEU A 4 -0.67 -9.56 9.71
C LEU A 4 -1.57 -8.55 8.99
N ASP A 5 -2.60 -8.03 9.65
CA ASP A 5 -3.49 -7.02 9.05
C ASP A 5 -2.75 -5.75 8.67
N ARG A 6 -1.81 -5.32 9.53
CA ARG A 6 -0.94 -4.16 9.23
C ARG A 6 -0.09 -4.41 8.00
N GLU A 7 0.51 -5.60 7.91
CA GLU A 7 1.33 -5.98 6.77
C GLU A 7 0.53 -6.04 5.47
N VAL A 8 -0.68 -6.60 5.54
CA VAL A 8 -1.61 -6.63 4.40
C VAL A 8 -1.97 -5.21 3.95
N ALA A 9 -2.36 -4.33 4.88
CA ALA A 9 -2.73 -2.95 4.56
C ALA A 9 -1.57 -2.19 3.89
N LEU A 10 -0.35 -2.32 4.44
CA LEU A 10 0.84 -1.72 3.88
C LEU A 10 1.19 -2.25 2.49
N THR A 11 1.13 -3.57 2.33
CA THR A 11 1.42 -4.21 1.04
C THR A 11 0.37 -3.81 -0.02
N LYS A 12 -0.91 -3.72 0.35
CA LYS A 12 -1.96 -3.23 -0.56
C LYS A 12 -1.71 -1.79 -1.01
N PHE A 13 -1.23 -0.94 -0.12
CA PHE A 13 -0.88 0.43 -0.46
C PHE A 13 0.35 0.50 -1.36
N ARG A 14 1.44 -0.24 -1.07
CA ARG A 14 2.63 -0.34 -1.93
C ARG A 14 2.30 -0.89 -3.32
N ASN A 15 1.41 -1.87 -3.37
CA ASN A 15 0.97 -2.52 -4.61
C ASN A 15 -0.06 -1.68 -5.39
N THR A 16 -0.35 -0.47 -4.95
CA THR A 16 -1.38 0.39 -5.55
C THR A 16 -2.77 -0.29 -5.67
N THR A 17 -3.03 -1.29 -4.82
CA THR A 17 -4.35 -1.92 -4.65
C THR A 17 -5.26 -1.02 -3.81
N SER A 18 -4.68 -0.21 -2.92
CA SER A 18 -5.32 0.85 -2.18
C SER A 18 -4.61 2.17 -2.47
N ASN A 19 -5.36 3.20 -2.80
CA ASN A 19 -4.83 4.54 -3.07
C ASN A 19 -4.73 5.39 -1.81
N ILE A 20 -5.34 4.96 -0.71
CA ILE A 20 -5.37 5.67 0.56
C ILE A 20 -4.96 4.71 1.66
N LEU A 21 -4.09 5.17 2.54
CA LEU A 21 -3.70 4.48 3.76
C LEU A 21 -4.02 5.40 4.96
N VAL A 22 -4.93 4.94 5.82
CA VAL A 22 -5.22 5.61 7.09
C VAL A 22 -4.35 4.97 8.17
N THR A 23 -3.61 5.78 8.91
CA THR A 23 -2.63 5.27 9.87
C THR A 23 -2.46 6.20 11.07
N THR A 24 -1.97 5.67 12.17
CA THR A 24 -1.51 6.41 13.34
C THR A 24 0.01 6.56 13.32
N ASP A 25 0.56 7.37 14.23
CA ASP A 25 2.02 7.58 14.36
C ASP A 25 2.81 6.29 14.59
N LEU A 26 2.21 5.32 15.27
CA LEU A 26 2.85 4.02 15.49
C LEU A 26 3.22 3.32 14.18
N ALA A 27 2.40 3.47 13.16
CA ALA A 27 2.67 2.90 11.85
C ALA A 27 3.61 3.81 11.01
N SER A 28 3.65 5.11 11.27
CA SER A 28 4.54 6.03 10.55
C SER A 28 6.03 5.77 10.83
N ARG A 29 6.34 5.26 12.03
CA ARG A 29 7.68 4.81 12.41
C ARG A 29 7.94 3.44 11.78
N GLY A 30 8.84 3.37 10.80
CA GLY A 30 9.19 2.12 10.11
C GLY A 30 8.40 1.83 8.82
N LEU A 31 7.53 2.73 8.40
CA LEU A 31 6.96 2.66 7.06
C LEU A 31 8.05 2.96 6.03
N ASP A 32 8.59 1.90 5.44
CA ASP A 32 9.38 2.01 4.24
C ASP A 32 8.44 2.06 3.02
N ILE A 33 7.74 3.18 2.89
CA ILE A 33 6.95 3.51 1.71
C ILE A 33 7.66 4.69 1.06
N ALA A 34 8.20 4.44 -0.12
CA ALA A 34 8.76 5.49 -0.95
C ALA A 34 7.62 6.27 -1.63
N ASP A 35 7.84 7.55 -1.86
CA ASP A 35 7.07 8.41 -2.76
C ASP A 35 5.56 8.53 -2.46
N ILE A 36 5.22 8.78 -1.20
CA ILE A 36 3.85 9.20 -0.87
C ILE A 36 3.63 10.59 -1.47
N ARG A 37 2.74 10.70 -2.44
CA ARG A 37 2.46 11.97 -3.13
C ARG A 37 1.76 12.99 -2.23
N ASN A 38 0.79 12.54 -1.44
CA ASN A 38 -0.02 13.39 -0.59
C ASN A 38 -0.08 12.85 0.82
N ILE A 39 0.15 13.71 1.80
CA ILE A 39 -0.05 13.43 3.23
C ILE A 39 -1.18 14.34 3.71
N VAL A 40 -2.14 13.74 4.40
CA VAL A 40 -3.26 14.47 5.00
C VAL A 40 -3.22 14.28 6.51
N HIS A 41 -3.02 15.36 7.24
CA HIS A 41 -3.14 15.38 8.70
C HIS A 41 -4.61 15.58 9.08
N TYR A 42 -5.26 14.50 9.50
CA TYR A 42 -6.60 14.57 10.06
C TYR A 42 -6.57 15.12 11.49
N HIS A 43 -5.57 14.72 12.27
CA HIS A 43 -5.22 15.33 13.55
C HIS A 43 -3.77 15.78 13.49
N LEU A 44 -3.54 17.02 13.90
CA LEU A 44 -2.20 17.56 14.00
C LEU A 44 -1.46 16.96 15.20
N PRO A 45 -0.17 16.67 15.09
CA PRO A 45 0.64 16.30 16.23
C PRO A 45 0.88 17.50 17.15
N HIS A 46 1.08 17.24 18.44
CA HIS A 46 1.37 18.30 19.40
C HIS A 46 2.78 18.88 19.25
N VAL A 47 3.69 18.14 18.62
CA VAL A 47 5.11 18.47 18.54
C VAL A 47 5.54 18.60 17.08
N GLU A 48 6.26 19.67 16.74
CA GLU A 48 6.78 19.95 15.41
C GLU A 48 7.64 18.81 14.84
N ALA A 49 8.45 18.18 15.68
CA ALA A 49 9.28 17.04 15.27
C ALA A 49 8.45 15.87 14.71
N GLU A 50 7.28 15.59 15.27
CA GLU A 50 6.37 14.56 14.77
C GLU A 50 5.74 14.97 13.44
N PHE A 51 5.36 16.24 13.30
CA PHE A 51 4.88 16.79 12.02
C PHE A 51 5.92 16.64 10.93
N THR A 52 7.16 17.01 11.20
CA THR A 52 8.28 16.86 10.28
C THR A 52 8.55 15.40 9.93
N HIS A 53 8.51 14.48 10.90
CA HIS A 53 8.67 13.05 10.67
C HIS A 53 7.56 12.46 9.80
N ARG A 54 6.30 12.87 10.00
CA ARG A 54 5.19 12.45 9.13
C ARG A 54 5.39 12.96 7.71
N ASN A 55 5.75 14.23 7.56
CA ASN A 55 5.98 14.86 6.24
C ASN A 55 7.21 14.29 5.53
N GLY A 56 8.20 13.82 6.25
CA GLY A 56 9.37 13.13 5.68
C GLY A 56 9.06 11.82 4.96
N ARG A 57 7.79 11.44 4.79
CA ARG A 57 7.34 10.32 3.94
C ARG A 57 6.97 10.75 2.53
N THR A 58 6.86 12.05 2.28
CA THR A 58 6.65 12.63 0.95
C THR A 58 7.88 13.39 0.48
N ALA A 59 7.92 13.76 -0.79
CA ALA A 59 8.97 14.58 -1.41
C ALA A 59 10.41 14.06 -1.21
N ARG A 60 10.62 12.73 -1.24
CA ARG A 60 11.96 12.15 -1.17
C ARG A 60 12.65 12.19 -2.54
N MET A 61 13.98 12.42 -2.54
CA MET A 61 14.87 12.29 -3.70
C MET A 61 14.35 12.94 -4.99
N ASN A 62 14.07 14.26 -4.97
CA ASN A 62 13.58 15.05 -6.12
C ASN A 62 12.09 14.86 -6.50
N ALA A 63 11.32 14.13 -5.72
CA ALA A 63 9.85 14.08 -5.89
C ALA A 63 9.21 15.31 -5.23
N THR A 64 8.15 15.84 -5.87
CA THR A 64 7.27 16.85 -5.25
C THR A 64 6.16 16.15 -4.49
N GLY A 65 5.85 16.63 -3.29
CA GLY A 65 4.76 16.09 -2.49
C GLY A 65 3.94 17.20 -1.83
N ASN A 66 2.68 16.91 -1.58
CA ASN A 66 1.78 17.86 -0.92
C ASN A 66 1.47 17.40 0.49
N VAL A 67 1.39 18.35 1.40
CA VAL A 67 0.94 18.14 2.77
C VAL A 67 -0.31 18.96 3.00
N TYR A 68 -1.37 18.29 3.37
CA TYR A 68 -2.65 18.91 3.69
C TYR A 68 -2.94 18.76 5.18
N VAL A 69 -3.56 19.78 5.75
CA VAL A 69 -4.05 19.79 7.11
C VAL A 69 -5.55 20.02 7.08
N ILE A 70 -6.31 19.14 7.70
CA ILE A 70 -7.73 19.38 7.96
C ILE A 70 -7.80 20.13 9.28
N TRP A 71 -8.40 21.31 9.26
CA TRP A 71 -8.47 22.21 10.39
C TRP A 71 -9.87 22.82 10.49
N SER A 72 -10.35 23.00 11.71
CA SER A 72 -11.58 23.70 12.01
C SER A 72 -11.28 25.12 12.50
N GLU A 73 -12.12 26.07 12.17
CA GLU A 73 -11.98 27.47 12.61
C GLU A 73 -11.97 27.61 14.15
N ASP A 74 -12.57 26.66 14.87
CA ASP A 74 -12.59 26.62 16.33
C ASP A 74 -11.27 26.10 16.94
N GLU A 75 -10.38 25.54 16.13
CA GLU A 75 -9.11 24.99 16.57
C GLU A 75 -7.99 26.02 16.39
N ARG A 76 -7.07 26.07 17.36
CA ARG A 76 -5.87 26.91 17.26
C ARG A 76 -4.80 26.17 16.47
N LEU A 77 -4.42 26.71 15.32
CA LEU A 77 -3.27 26.17 14.57
C LEU A 77 -1.98 26.32 15.35
N PRO A 78 -1.16 25.25 15.45
CA PRO A 78 0.18 25.33 16.03
C PRO A 78 1.08 26.29 15.27
N ALA A 79 1.97 26.99 15.98
CA ALA A 79 2.87 27.99 15.41
C ALA A 79 3.79 27.44 14.30
N TYR A 80 4.12 26.15 14.32
CA TYR A 80 4.98 25.51 13.32
C TYR A 80 4.31 25.35 11.93
N ILE A 81 3.00 25.62 11.82
CA ILE A 81 2.26 25.51 10.54
C ILE A 81 2.09 26.87 9.85
N THR A 82 2.04 27.95 10.62
CA THR A 82 1.46 29.22 10.18
C THR A 82 2.25 29.99 9.14
N ASN A 83 3.54 29.76 8.96
CA ASN A 83 4.35 30.67 8.13
C ASN A 83 4.30 30.42 6.63
N ASN A 84 3.83 29.25 6.17
CA ASN A 84 3.80 28.90 4.74
C ASN A 84 2.53 28.14 4.33
N ALA A 85 1.51 28.08 5.18
CA ALA A 85 0.26 27.38 4.85
C ALA A 85 -0.64 28.30 4.00
N VAL A 86 -1.18 27.74 2.93
CA VAL A 86 -2.16 28.39 2.06
C VAL A 86 -3.48 27.65 2.24
N ILE A 87 -4.57 28.42 2.40
CA ILE A 87 -5.92 27.85 2.43
C ILE A 87 -6.19 27.21 1.08
N PHE A 88 -6.56 25.94 1.11
CA PHE A 88 -6.91 25.17 -0.07
C PHE A 88 -8.44 25.07 -0.18
N ASP A 89 -9.00 25.79 -1.13
CA ASP A 89 -10.42 25.73 -1.42
C ASP A 89 -10.76 24.48 -2.23
N LEU A 90 -11.67 23.66 -1.70
CA LEU A 90 -12.14 22.49 -2.42
C LEU A 90 -12.99 22.92 -3.62
N PRO A 91 -12.74 22.34 -4.81
CA PRO A 91 -13.58 22.63 -5.98
C PRO A 91 -15.02 22.18 -5.73
N GLU A 92 -15.99 22.97 -6.23
CA GLU A 92 -17.42 22.66 -6.10
C GLU A 92 -17.78 21.27 -6.68
N LYS A 93 -17.07 20.84 -7.71
CA LYS A 93 -17.24 19.52 -8.34
C LYS A 93 -15.98 18.70 -8.16
N LEU A 94 -16.08 17.68 -7.35
CA LEU A 94 -15.02 16.70 -7.18
C LEU A 94 -15.21 15.53 -8.15
N SER A 95 -14.17 15.20 -8.90
CA SER A 95 -14.16 13.97 -9.69
C SER A 95 -13.88 12.78 -8.77
N ILE A 96 -14.63 11.70 -8.96
CA ILE A 96 -14.35 10.45 -8.24
C ILE A 96 -13.01 9.90 -8.74
N PRO A 97 -12.05 9.58 -7.84
CA PRO A 97 -10.76 9.02 -8.23
C PRO A 97 -10.93 7.71 -8.99
N GLU A 98 -10.03 7.45 -9.94
CA GLU A 98 -9.99 6.16 -10.63
C GLU A 98 -9.84 5.02 -9.63
N LYS A 99 -10.61 3.94 -9.85
CA LYS A 99 -10.47 2.73 -9.03
C LYS A 99 -9.11 2.10 -9.26
N PRO A 100 -8.50 1.48 -8.23
CA PRO A 100 -7.24 0.76 -8.37
C PRO A 100 -7.29 -0.28 -9.48
N LYS A 101 -6.26 -0.32 -10.31
CA LYS A 101 -6.11 -1.25 -11.44
C LYS A 101 -5.52 -2.60 -11.01
N TRP A 102 -5.00 -2.66 -9.78
CA TRP A 102 -4.34 -3.82 -9.20
C TRP A 102 -5.16 -4.43 -8.06
N SER A 103 -4.97 -5.72 -7.83
CA SER A 103 -5.42 -6.45 -6.65
C SER A 103 -4.24 -7.19 -6.07
N THR A 104 -4.19 -7.34 -4.75
CA THR A 104 -3.12 -8.07 -4.06
C THR A 104 -3.57 -9.48 -3.76
N LEU A 105 -2.78 -10.47 -4.22
CA LEU A 105 -2.86 -11.86 -3.79
C LEU A 105 -2.03 -12.06 -2.54
N PHE A 106 -2.54 -12.85 -1.64
CA PHE A 106 -1.86 -13.40 -0.46
C PHE A 106 -1.51 -14.87 -0.70
N PHE A 107 -0.29 -15.23 -0.33
CA PHE A 107 0.21 -16.61 -0.33
C PHE A 107 0.59 -16.97 1.11
N ASP A 108 0.04 -18.05 1.62
CA ASP A 108 0.35 -18.61 2.95
C ASP A 108 1.64 -19.46 2.89
N ALA A 109 2.69 -18.85 2.35
CA ALA A 109 4.03 -19.45 2.27
C ALA A 109 5.05 -18.37 1.89
N GLY A 110 6.29 -18.52 2.36
CA GLY A 110 7.35 -17.53 2.19
C GLY A 110 8.75 -18.12 2.13
N LYS A 111 9.75 -17.34 2.52
CA LYS A 111 11.18 -17.74 2.49
C LYS A 111 11.45 -19.01 3.30
N LYS A 112 10.80 -19.20 4.46
CA LYS A 112 10.94 -20.40 5.31
C LYS A 112 10.40 -21.65 4.62
N ASP A 113 9.48 -21.48 3.67
CA ASP A 113 8.97 -22.54 2.80
C ASP A 113 9.81 -22.72 1.53
N LYS A 114 10.96 -22.05 1.43
CA LYS A 114 11.86 -22.03 0.26
C LYS A 114 11.19 -21.46 -1.00
N ILE A 115 10.17 -20.60 -0.83
CA ILE A 115 9.52 -19.85 -1.90
C ILE A 115 10.21 -18.52 -2.06
N ASN A 116 10.54 -18.18 -3.29
CA ASN A 116 11.14 -16.91 -3.67
C ASN A 116 10.26 -16.18 -4.72
N LYS A 117 10.68 -14.98 -5.07
CA LYS A 117 9.96 -14.12 -6.04
C LYS A 117 9.79 -14.79 -7.40
N MET A 118 10.82 -15.50 -7.89
CA MET A 118 10.77 -16.15 -9.21
C MET A 118 9.81 -17.33 -9.24
N ASP A 119 9.65 -18.04 -8.13
CA ASP A 119 8.68 -19.12 -8.00
C ASP A 119 7.25 -18.61 -8.15
N ILE A 120 6.96 -17.45 -7.53
CA ILE A 120 5.65 -16.80 -7.65
C ILE A 120 5.44 -16.26 -9.08
N VAL A 121 6.45 -15.64 -9.70
CA VAL A 121 6.37 -15.20 -11.10
C VAL A 121 6.09 -16.40 -12.00
N GLY A 122 6.87 -17.47 -11.86
CA GLY A 122 6.69 -18.70 -12.64
C GLY A 122 5.29 -19.30 -12.48
N PHE A 123 4.79 -19.39 -11.25
CA PHE A 123 3.44 -19.87 -10.96
C PHE A 123 2.38 -19.00 -11.64
N LEU A 124 2.42 -17.69 -11.47
CA LEU A 124 1.46 -16.77 -12.04
C LEU A 124 1.49 -16.78 -13.58
N SER A 125 2.67 -16.95 -14.17
CA SER A 125 2.82 -16.97 -15.64
C SER A 125 2.44 -18.31 -16.26
N HIS A 126 2.86 -19.44 -15.68
CA HIS A 126 2.66 -20.76 -16.29
C HIS A 126 1.32 -21.40 -15.88
N VAL A 127 0.93 -21.28 -14.61
CA VAL A 127 -0.32 -21.89 -14.11
C VAL A 127 -1.49 -20.95 -14.32
N CYS A 128 -1.32 -19.66 -13.96
CA CYS A 128 -2.41 -18.69 -14.08
C CYS A 128 -2.43 -17.95 -15.43
N HIS A 129 -1.51 -18.24 -16.33
CA HIS A 129 -1.41 -17.69 -17.70
C HIS A 129 -1.35 -16.16 -17.76
N LEU A 130 -0.74 -15.52 -16.73
CA LEU A 130 -0.57 -14.08 -16.69
C LEU A 130 0.62 -13.62 -17.53
N LYS A 131 0.44 -12.52 -18.24
CA LYS A 131 1.51 -11.82 -18.95
C LYS A 131 2.34 -11.01 -17.97
N LYS A 132 3.54 -10.61 -18.37
CA LYS A 132 4.48 -9.85 -17.56
C LYS A 132 3.90 -8.50 -17.07
N ASP A 133 3.12 -7.82 -17.89
CA ASP A 133 2.46 -6.54 -17.58
C ASP A 133 1.19 -6.69 -16.72
N GLU A 134 0.74 -7.93 -16.48
CA GLU A 134 -0.37 -8.28 -15.61
C GLU A 134 0.09 -8.65 -14.19
N ILE A 135 1.41 -8.80 -13.98
CA ILE A 135 2.05 -9.09 -12.69
C ILE A 135 2.80 -7.83 -12.24
N GLY A 136 2.45 -7.31 -11.08
CA GLY A 136 3.09 -6.12 -10.48
C GLY A 136 4.10 -6.47 -9.39
N LEU A 137 4.15 -5.66 -8.33
CA LEU A 137 5.08 -5.85 -7.23
C LEU A 137 4.83 -7.18 -6.51
N ILE A 138 5.92 -7.92 -6.26
CA ILE A 138 5.90 -9.15 -5.48
C ILE A 138 6.81 -8.96 -4.27
N GLU A 139 6.26 -9.19 -3.08
CA GLU A 139 6.97 -9.20 -1.79
C GLU A 139 6.94 -10.60 -1.21
N VAL A 140 8.10 -11.15 -0.84
CA VAL A 140 8.20 -12.45 -0.15
C VAL A 140 8.77 -12.22 1.23
N LYS A 141 8.00 -12.57 2.24
CA LYS A 141 8.36 -12.52 3.66
C LYS A 141 8.74 -13.90 4.17
N ASP A 142 8.97 -14.04 5.46
CA ASP A 142 9.41 -15.31 6.03
C ASP A 142 8.37 -16.42 5.88
N PHE A 143 7.11 -16.15 6.20
CA PHE A 143 6.02 -17.13 6.21
C PHE A 143 4.91 -16.82 5.21
N THR A 144 4.93 -15.67 4.58
CA THR A 144 3.89 -15.22 3.67
C THR A 144 4.51 -14.57 2.44
N ALA A 145 3.74 -14.48 1.36
CA ALA A 145 4.09 -13.65 0.23
C ALA A 145 2.87 -12.93 -0.34
N PHE A 146 3.14 -11.88 -1.10
CA PHE A 146 2.13 -11.05 -1.72
C PHE A 146 2.52 -10.77 -3.17
N ALA A 147 1.53 -10.73 -4.05
CA ALA A 147 1.75 -10.33 -5.44
C ALA A 147 0.62 -9.40 -5.92
N ALA A 148 0.98 -8.30 -6.56
CA ALA A 148 0.02 -7.49 -7.28
C ALA A 148 -0.32 -8.15 -8.60
N VAL A 149 -1.61 -8.25 -8.91
CA VAL A 149 -2.13 -8.79 -10.17
C VAL A 149 -3.17 -7.83 -10.73
N ARG A 150 -3.26 -7.70 -12.04
CA ARG A 150 -4.30 -6.89 -12.68
C ARG A 150 -5.69 -7.27 -12.15
N LYS A 151 -6.44 -6.26 -11.69
CA LYS A 151 -7.75 -6.46 -11.05
C LYS A 151 -8.73 -7.23 -11.94
N SER A 152 -8.67 -7.04 -13.25
CA SER A 152 -9.48 -7.77 -14.22
C SER A 152 -9.19 -9.27 -14.31
N LYS A 153 -8.03 -9.69 -13.79
CA LYS A 153 -7.58 -11.11 -13.85
C LYS A 153 -7.74 -11.84 -12.52
N ILE A 154 -8.01 -11.13 -11.43
CA ILE A 154 -7.93 -11.69 -10.07
C ILE A 154 -8.85 -12.89 -9.85
N GLY A 155 -10.08 -12.85 -10.37
CA GLY A 155 -11.04 -13.95 -10.24
C GLY A 155 -10.53 -15.23 -10.90
N ASN A 156 -10.07 -15.12 -12.14
CA ASN A 156 -9.52 -16.24 -12.90
C ASN A 156 -8.25 -16.81 -12.24
N VAL A 157 -7.38 -15.93 -11.72
CA VAL A 157 -6.16 -16.37 -11.02
C VAL A 157 -6.49 -17.17 -9.77
N VAL A 158 -7.46 -16.73 -8.97
CA VAL A 158 -7.85 -17.45 -7.74
C VAL A 158 -8.45 -18.81 -8.08
N GLU A 159 -9.22 -18.91 -9.16
CA GLU A 159 -9.80 -20.16 -9.63
C GLU A 159 -8.73 -21.13 -10.11
N LEU A 160 -7.84 -20.68 -11.01
CA LEU A 160 -6.74 -21.51 -11.53
C LEU A 160 -5.72 -21.91 -10.45
N ALA A 161 -5.51 -21.06 -9.46
CA ALA A 161 -4.61 -21.35 -8.34
C ALA A 161 -5.17 -22.36 -7.33
N LYS A 162 -6.47 -22.65 -7.39
CA LYS A 162 -7.11 -23.58 -6.48
C LYS A 162 -6.53 -24.97 -6.70
N ASP A 163 -6.09 -25.60 -5.61
CA ASP A 163 -5.50 -26.94 -5.59
C ASP A 163 -4.13 -27.10 -6.29
N GLU A 164 -3.59 -26.05 -6.86
CA GLU A 164 -2.27 -26.05 -7.49
C GLU A 164 -1.14 -25.93 -6.46
N LYS A 165 0.06 -26.37 -6.88
CA LYS A 165 1.24 -26.40 -6.02
C LYS A 165 2.31 -25.43 -6.52
N ILE A 166 2.99 -24.77 -5.58
CA ILE A 166 4.22 -24.03 -5.86
C ILE A 166 5.38 -24.88 -5.35
N LYS A 167 6.32 -25.28 -6.21
CA LYS A 167 7.45 -26.19 -5.84
C LYS A 167 6.99 -27.45 -5.10
N ASN A 168 6.00 -28.15 -5.62
CA ASN A 168 5.41 -29.35 -5.01
C ASN A 168 4.76 -29.13 -3.63
N LYS A 169 4.65 -27.89 -3.13
CA LYS A 169 3.99 -27.54 -1.88
C LYS A 169 2.60 -26.97 -2.15
N LYS A 170 1.59 -27.47 -1.46
CA LYS A 170 0.25 -26.89 -1.47
C LYS A 170 0.29 -25.57 -0.70
N VAL A 171 -0.02 -24.46 -1.35
CA VAL A 171 -0.01 -23.12 -0.80
C VAL A 171 -1.42 -22.55 -0.88
N LYS A 172 -1.94 -22.03 0.23
CA LYS A 172 -3.22 -21.33 0.20
C LYS A 172 -3.02 -19.97 -0.47
N ILE A 173 -3.77 -19.73 -1.54
CA ILE A 173 -3.72 -18.48 -2.31
C ILE A 173 -5.11 -17.85 -2.26
N ALA A 174 -5.18 -16.57 -1.90
CA ALA A 174 -6.42 -15.82 -1.79
C ALA A 174 -6.21 -14.34 -2.10
N VAL A 175 -7.30 -13.62 -2.35
CA VAL A 175 -7.25 -12.15 -2.41
C VAL A 175 -6.98 -11.62 -1.00
N ALA A 176 -6.00 -10.74 -0.85
CA ALA A 176 -5.70 -10.09 0.43
C ALA A 176 -6.88 -9.17 0.82
N LYS A 177 -7.50 -9.47 1.94
CA LYS A 177 -8.65 -8.72 2.49
C LYS A 177 -8.20 -7.51 3.29
#